data_0d7c8913964eef9ffe8b352eb2484135
#
_entry.id   0d7c8913964eef9ffe8b352eb2484135
#
_cell.length_a   1.000
_cell.length_b   1.000
_cell.length_c   1.000
_cell.angle_alpha   90.00
_cell.angle_beta   90.00
_cell.angle_gamma   90.00
#
_symmetry.space_group_name_H-M   'P 1'
#
loop_
_entity.id
_entity.type
_entity.pdbx_description
1 polymer ?
#
loop_
_entity_poly.entity_id
_entity_poly.type
_entity_poly.pdbx_seq_one_letter_code
_entity_poly.pdbx_strand_id
1 'polypeptide(L)'
;MKSKGKKKGYIGIAITAILLIVTVVADLLVSRYITMIKLYFRDDSNSVYEMSADEALSQAADLTEELGNEGIVLLKNKDNASLPLAAGTKINLFGIASYQTLYQGSGSASSWFKQDLNTNMKKGLEDAGFEVNPGLWQFYEDNYKERSDQEGGMTDMSGADHSILEQSLDEYEAYDYEGENVLTYSENYSDVAMVVIGRAGGEGSDATMEMDGYVGGDAGKHYLELQSVEQELLSYVEAVSYTHLRAHETRHDL
;
A
#
# COMPACT_ATOMS: atom_id res chain seq x y z
N MET A 1 -31.97 -49.57 60.66
CA MET A 1 -30.93 -49.70 59.63
C MET A 1 -31.35 -49.27 58.22
N LYS A 2 -32.38 -48.43 57.97
CA LYS A 2 -32.84 -48.05 56.61
C LYS A 2 -32.36 -46.67 56.10
N SER A 3 -31.63 -45.85 56.87
CA SER A 3 -31.25 -44.49 56.51
C SER A 3 -29.93 -44.35 55.72
N LYS A 4 -28.97 -45.24 55.84
CA LYS A 4 -27.67 -45.17 55.16
C LYS A 4 -27.71 -45.49 53.66
N GLY A 5 -28.68 -46.33 53.23
CA GLY A 5 -28.83 -46.68 51.80
C GLY A 5 -29.38 -45.55 50.97
N LYS A 6 -30.33 -44.74 51.45
CA LYS A 6 -30.91 -43.59 50.72
C LYS A 6 -29.91 -42.49 50.55
N LYS A 7 -29.03 -42.18 51.52
CA LYS A 7 -27.97 -41.15 51.38
C LYS A 7 -26.94 -41.50 50.31
N LYS A 8 -26.57 -42.81 50.20
CA LYS A 8 -25.65 -43.25 49.12
C LYS A 8 -26.26 -43.10 47.72
N GLY A 9 -27.58 -43.35 47.58
CA GLY A 9 -28.28 -43.14 46.31
C GLY A 9 -28.31 -41.66 45.89
N TYR A 10 -28.59 -40.75 46.82
CA TYR A 10 -28.58 -39.30 46.49
C TYR A 10 -27.17 -38.78 46.13
N ILE A 11 -26.12 -39.30 46.76
CA ILE A 11 -24.74 -38.95 46.42
C ILE A 11 -24.42 -39.43 45.01
N GLY A 12 -24.81 -40.64 44.62
CA GLY A 12 -24.63 -41.14 43.26
C GLY A 12 -25.35 -40.28 42.23
N ILE A 13 -26.61 -39.91 42.46
CA ILE A 13 -27.38 -39.02 41.57
C ILE A 13 -26.72 -37.63 41.46
N ALA A 14 -26.25 -37.07 42.58
CA ALA A 14 -25.56 -35.79 42.58
C ALA A 14 -24.26 -35.82 41.75
N ILE A 15 -23.46 -36.86 41.90
CA ILE A 15 -22.22 -37.04 41.11
C ILE A 15 -22.55 -37.15 39.61
N THR A 16 -23.55 -37.95 39.25
CA THR A 16 -23.95 -38.10 37.83
C THR A 16 -24.46 -36.79 37.24
N ALA A 17 -25.24 -36.03 38.03
CA ALA A 17 -25.72 -34.71 37.58
C ALA A 17 -24.55 -33.71 37.36
N ILE A 18 -23.57 -33.70 38.27
CA ILE A 18 -22.37 -32.86 38.12
C ILE A 18 -21.57 -33.26 36.88
N LEU A 19 -21.35 -34.52 36.64
CA LEU A 19 -20.65 -35.02 35.47
C LEU A 19 -21.37 -34.62 34.19
N LEU A 20 -22.69 -34.72 34.16
CA LEU A 20 -23.51 -34.35 33.00
C LEU A 20 -23.41 -32.82 32.71
N ILE A 21 -23.44 -32.00 33.76
CA ILE A 21 -23.24 -30.55 33.62
C ILE A 21 -21.83 -30.24 33.06
N VAL A 22 -20.80 -30.89 33.59
CA VAL A 22 -19.43 -30.71 33.13
C VAL A 22 -19.30 -31.10 31.66
N THR A 23 -19.89 -32.20 31.23
CA THR A 23 -19.88 -32.64 29.81
C THR A 23 -20.57 -31.62 28.92
N VAL A 24 -21.77 -31.14 29.31
CA VAL A 24 -22.51 -30.15 28.52
C VAL A 24 -21.72 -28.82 28.39
N VAL A 25 -21.09 -28.38 29.48
CA VAL A 25 -20.25 -27.16 29.46
C VAL A 25 -19.03 -27.36 28.56
N ALA A 26 -18.37 -28.55 28.67
CA ALA A 26 -17.24 -28.86 27.80
C ALA A 26 -17.64 -28.90 26.32
N ASP A 27 -18.77 -29.53 25.99
CA ASP A 27 -19.29 -29.58 24.62
C ASP A 27 -19.61 -28.15 24.05
N LEU A 28 -20.20 -27.30 24.87
CA LEU A 28 -20.46 -25.91 24.49
C LEU A 28 -19.18 -25.12 24.21
N LEU A 29 -18.17 -25.30 25.07
CA LEU A 29 -16.87 -24.65 24.89
C LEU A 29 -16.16 -25.15 23.63
N VAL A 30 -16.11 -26.48 23.46
CA VAL A 30 -15.50 -27.09 22.27
C VAL A 30 -16.22 -26.63 20.99
N SER A 31 -17.56 -26.65 20.99
CA SER A 31 -18.35 -26.20 19.82
C SER A 31 -18.10 -24.74 19.47
N ARG A 32 -17.94 -23.88 20.48
CA ARG A 32 -17.63 -22.47 20.27
C ARG A 32 -16.24 -22.26 19.61
N TYR A 33 -15.27 -23.07 19.98
CA TYR A 33 -13.90 -22.94 19.51
C TYR A 33 -13.48 -24.01 18.49
N ILE A 34 -14.42 -24.81 18.00
CA ILE A 34 -14.12 -25.96 17.12
C ILE A 34 -13.38 -25.56 15.86
N THR A 35 -13.69 -24.39 15.30
CA THR A 35 -13.01 -23.89 14.10
C THR A 35 -11.55 -23.55 14.39
N MET A 36 -11.28 -22.86 15.49
CA MET A 36 -9.91 -22.55 15.93
C MET A 36 -9.12 -23.83 16.27
N ILE A 37 -9.77 -24.77 16.96
CA ILE A 37 -9.17 -26.07 17.30
C ILE A 37 -8.82 -26.83 16.01
N LYS A 38 -9.74 -26.88 15.04
CA LYS A 38 -9.50 -27.54 13.76
C LYS A 38 -8.39 -26.86 12.97
N LEU A 39 -8.29 -25.53 12.98
CA LEU A 39 -7.19 -24.82 12.33
C LEU A 39 -5.85 -25.09 13.01
N TYR A 40 -5.81 -25.11 14.35
CA TYR A 40 -4.58 -25.35 15.10
C TYR A 40 -4.04 -26.78 14.96
N PHE A 41 -4.96 -27.77 14.93
CA PHE A 41 -4.60 -29.20 14.77
C PHE A 41 -4.74 -29.68 13.32
N ARG A 42 -4.86 -28.76 12.36
CA ARG A 42 -4.88 -29.14 10.95
C ARG A 42 -3.52 -29.74 10.59
N ASP A 43 -3.55 -31.00 10.21
CA ASP A 43 -2.39 -31.69 9.67
C ASP A 43 -2.35 -31.47 8.15
N ASP A 44 -1.51 -30.53 7.73
CA ASP A 44 -1.31 -30.26 6.31
C ASP A 44 -0.29 -31.20 5.65
N SER A 45 0.30 -32.13 6.42
CA SER A 45 1.30 -33.09 5.92
C SER A 45 0.76 -34.03 4.84
N ASN A 46 -0.57 -34.24 4.81
CA ASN A 46 -1.26 -35.04 3.80
C ASN A 46 -2.01 -34.20 2.76
N SER A 47 -1.84 -32.87 2.77
CA SER A 47 -2.43 -32.01 1.75
C SER A 47 -1.67 -32.26 0.44
N VAL A 48 -2.34 -32.89 -0.53
CA VAL A 48 -1.82 -33.01 -1.88
C VAL A 48 -2.15 -31.70 -2.60
N TYR A 49 -1.15 -30.85 -2.76
CA TYR A 49 -1.27 -29.67 -3.60
C TYR A 49 -1.03 -30.11 -5.06
N GLU A 50 -1.88 -29.66 -5.97
CA GLU A 50 -1.76 -29.97 -7.40
C GLU A 50 -0.55 -29.27 -8.04
N MET A 51 -0.02 -28.22 -7.39
CA MET A 51 1.15 -27.49 -7.85
C MET A 51 2.10 -27.15 -6.69
N SER A 52 3.35 -26.88 -7.00
CA SER A 52 4.34 -26.39 -6.03
C SER A 52 4.07 -24.94 -5.64
N ALA A 53 4.64 -24.49 -4.50
CA ALA A 53 4.53 -23.09 -4.07
C ALA A 53 5.16 -22.13 -5.09
N ASP A 54 6.28 -22.50 -5.71
CA ASP A 54 6.95 -21.66 -6.71
C ASP A 54 6.12 -21.56 -7.99
N GLU A 55 5.49 -22.63 -8.41
CA GLU A 55 4.58 -22.64 -9.56
C GLU A 55 3.32 -21.80 -9.29
N ALA A 56 2.75 -21.89 -8.09
CA ALA A 56 1.62 -21.07 -7.67
C ALA A 56 1.98 -19.59 -7.62
N LEU A 57 3.17 -19.22 -7.14
CA LEU A 57 3.66 -17.84 -7.12
C LEU A 57 3.89 -17.31 -8.55
N SER A 58 4.44 -18.11 -9.45
CA SER A 58 4.60 -17.72 -10.85
C SER A 58 3.25 -17.45 -11.53
N GLN A 59 2.28 -18.34 -11.37
CA GLN A 59 0.94 -18.15 -11.92
C GLN A 59 0.21 -16.94 -11.31
N ALA A 60 0.43 -16.68 -10.01
CA ALA A 60 -0.13 -15.50 -9.35
C ALA A 60 0.50 -14.20 -9.89
N ALA A 61 1.79 -14.20 -10.22
CA ALA A 61 2.45 -13.04 -10.83
C ALA A 61 1.90 -12.77 -12.23
N ASP A 62 1.77 -13.80 -13.07
CA ASP A 62 1.20 -13.70 -14.43
C ASP A 62 -0.25 -13.17 -14.37
N LEU A 63 -1.08 -13.69 -13.45
CA LEU A 63 -2.45 -13.23 -13.25
C LEU A 63 -2.50 -11.78 -12.75
N THR A 64 -1.57 -11.37 -11.88
CA THR A 64 -1.50 -10.00 -11.37
C THR A 64 -1.16 -9.03 -12.50
N GLU A 65 -0.27 -9.40 -13.41
CA GLU A 65 0.04 -8.60 -14.60
C GLU A 65 -1.18 -8.48 -15.52
N GLU A 66 -1.89 -9.58 -15.78
CA GLU A 66 -3.13 -9.56 -16.57
C GLU A 66 -4.20 -8.65 -15.95
N LEU A 67 -4.43 -8.77 -14.63
CA LEU A 67 -5.35 -7.89 -13.89
C LEU A 67 -4.93 -6.42 -13.97
N GLY A 68 -3.64 -6.13 -13.87
CA GLY A 68 -3.10 -4.78 -14.05
C GLY A 68 -3.38 -4.23 -15.44
N ASN A 69 -3.12 -5.03 -16.47
CA ASN A 69 -3.34 -4.64 -17.87
C ASN A 69 -4.82 -4.39 -18.19
N GLU A 70 -5.74 -5.12 -17.56
CA GLU A 70 -7.18 -4.90 -17.72
C GLU A 70 -7.73 -3.78 -16.81
N GLY A 71 -7.12 -3.57 -15.65
CA GLY A 71 -7.59 -2.61 -14.64
C GLY A 71 -7.06 -1.18 -14.80
N ILE A 72 -5.90 -1.01 -15.46
CA ILE A 72 -5.31 0.31 -15.66
C ILE A 72 -6.05 1.02 -16.80
N VAL A 73 -6.57 2.21 -16.52
CA VAL A 73 -7.34 3.01 -17.48
C VAL A 73 -6.53 4.19 -17.96
N LEU A 74 -6.33 4.30 -19.27
CA LEU A 74 -5.76 5.48 -19.91
C LEU A 74 -6.87 6.51 -20.14
N LEU A 75 -6.93 7.53 -19.28
CA LEU A 75 -7.97 8.54 -19.31
C LEU A 75 -7.77 9.55 -20.44
N LYS A 76 -6.53 9.89 -20.76
CA LYS A 76 -6.21 10.89 -21.77
C LYS A 76 -4.87 10.61 -22.43
N ASN A 77 -4.86 10.57 -23.75
CA ASN A 77 -3.66 10.52 -24.58
C ASN A 77 -3.99 11.20 -25.92
N LYS A 78 -4.05 12.54 -25.88
CA LYS A 78 -4.49 13.33 -27.03
C LYS A 78 -3.54 13.12 -28.20
N ASP A 79 -4.10 12.72 -29.34
CA ASP A 79 -3.38 12.50 -30.60
C ASP A 79 -2.21 11.48 -30.48
N ASN A 80 -2.24 10.59 -29.48
CA ASN A 80 -1.15 9.67 -29.12
C ASN A 80 0.19 10.38 -28.89
N ALA A 81 0.16 11.60 -28.37
CA ALA A 81 1.36 12.43 -28.24
C ALA A 81 2.27 11.99 -27.09
N SER A 82 1.69 11.36 -26.03
CA SER A 82 2.45 10.98 -24.85
C SER A 82 2.76 9.48 -24.79
N LEU A 83 1.90 8.62 -25.30
CA LEU A 83 2.04 7.16 -25.28
C LEU A 83 1.74 6.55 -26.67
N PRO A 84 2.40 5.43 -27.05
CA PRO A 84 3.44 4.74 -26.29
C PRO A 84 4.80 5.46 -26.36
N LEU A 85 5.62 5.29 -25.31
CA LEU A 85 7.02 5.69 -25.34
C LEU A 85 7.87 4.64 -26.06
N ALA A 86 8.95 5.08 -26.70
CA ALA A 86 9.93 4.19 -27.31
C ALA A 86 10.78 3.51 -26.24
N ALA A 87 11.20 2.27 -26.47
CA ALA A 87 12.17 1.60 -25.61
C ALA A 87 13.47 2.41 -25.51
N GLY A 88 14.09 2.45 -24.34
CA GLY A 88 15.27 3.24 -24.07
C GLY A 88 15.00 4.73 -23.80
N THR A 89 13.73 5.15 -23.76
CA THR A 89 13.39 6.52 -23.36
C THR A 89 13.83 6.78 -21.91
N LYS A 90 14.49 7.90 -21.70
CA LYS A 90 14.79 8.43 -20.38
C LYS A 90 13.56 9.09 -19.79
N ILE A 91 13.32 8.90 -18.50
CA ILE A 91 12.13 9.38 -17.79
C ILE A 91 12.54 10.12 -16.51
N ASN A 92 12.06 11.34 -16.37
CA ASN A 92 12.05 12.06 -15.09
C ASN A 92 10.82 11.61 -14.30
N LEU A 93 11.04 10.79 -13.27
CA LEU A 93 9.98 10.24 -12.44
C LEU A 93 9.78 11.12 -11.21
N PHE A 94 8.76 11.98 -11.26
CA PHE A 94 8.40 12.92 -10.21
C PHE A 94 7.29 12.39 -9.30
N GLY A 95 7.19 12.99 -8.12
CA GLY A 95 6.20 12.70 -7.10
C GLY A 95 6.66 11.64 -6.10
N ILE A 96 6.55 11.94 -4.81
CA ILE A 96 6.99 11.03 -3.75
C ILE A 96 6.31 9.65 -3.82
N ALA A 97 5.08 9.59 -4.33
CA ALA A 97 4.36 8.33 -4.53
C ALA A 97 5.02 7.41 -5.56
N SER A 98 5.91 7.93 -6.43
CA SER A 98 6.71 7.12 -7.33
C SER A 98 7.79 6.33 -6.61
N TYR A 99 8.38 6.92 -5.58
CA TYR A 99 9.36 6.30 -4.70
C TYR A 99 8.68 5.44 -3.64
N GLN A 100 7.70 6.00 -2.94
CA GLN A 100 6.90 5.32 -1.93
C GLN A 100 5.65 4.69 -2.54
N THR A 101 5.81 3.58 -3.22
CA THR A 101 4.67 2.85 -3.77
C THR A 101 3.84 2.23 -2.65
N LEU A 102 2.54 2.53 -2.64
CA LEU A 102 1.60 1.98 -1.67
C LEU A 102 1.10 0.61 -2.14
N TYR A 103 1.55 -0.46 -1.47
CA TYR A 103 1.20 -1.84 -1.83
C TYR A 103 0.02 -2.40 -1.04
N GLN A 104 -0.35 -1.77 0.06
CA GLN A 104 -1.39 -2.27 0.98
C GLN A 104 -2.02 -1.14 1.78
N GLY A 105 -3.21 -1.40 2.35
CA GLY A 105 -3.83 -0.55 3.34
C GLY A 105 -3.45 -0.93 4.77
N SER A 106 -4.07 -0.28 5.75
CA SER A 106 -3.97 -0.61 7.18
C SER A 106 -5.08 -1.56 7.63
N GLY A 107 -4.99 -2.09 8.86
CA GLY A 107 -6.01 -2.96 9.45
C GLY A 107 -6.09 -4.32 8.75
N SER A 108 -7.29 -4.79 8.44
CA SER A 108 -7.49 -6.07 7.74
C SER A 108 -7.07 -6.03 6.27
N ALA A 109 -6.88 -4.83 5.71
CA ALA A 109 -6.31 -4.64 4.39
C ALA A 109 -4.77 -4.71 4.39
N SER A 110 -4.12 -4.77 5.56
CA SER A 110 -2.70 -5.02 5.65
C SER A 110 -2.42 -6.49 5.36
N SER A 111 -1.58 -6.75 4.38
CA SER A 111 -1.17 -8.10 4.02
C SER A 111 0.30 -8.32 4.33
N TRP A 112 0.64 -9.52 4.83
CA TRP A 112 2.03 -9.93 4.91
C TRP A 112 2.48 -10.30 3.50
N PHE A 113 3.36 -9.50 2.94
CA PHE A 113 3.94 -9.79 1.64
C PHE A 113 5.47 -9.86 1.76
N LYS A 114 6.07 -10.61 0.87
CA LYS A 114 7.52 -10.66 0.77
C LYS A 114 7.98 -9.44 -0.03
N GLN A 115 8.74 -8.56 0.60
CA GLN A 115 9.24 -7.33 -0.03
C GLN A 115 10.06 -7.60 -1.30
N ASP A 116 10.74 -8.74 -1.37
CA ASP A 116 11.52 -9.18 -2.52
C ASP A 116 10.68 -9.55 -3.75
N LEU A 117 9.37 -9.73 -3.59
CA LEU A 117 8.43 -9.98 -4.69
C LEU A 117 7.75 -8.71 -5.22
N ASN A 118 7.93 -7.58 -4.54
CA ASN A 118 7.30 -6.33 -4.94
C ASN A 118 8.15 -5.58 -5.97
N THR A 119 7.46 -5.02 -6.96
CA THR A 119 8.05 -4.14 -7.97
C THR A 119 7.67 -2.70 -7.65
N ASN A 120 8.63 -1.79 -7.50
CA ASN A 120 8.38 -0.36 -7.43
C ASN A 120 8.35 0.26 -8.83
N MET A 121 7.92 1.53 -8.93
CA MET A 121 7.79 2.22 -10.21
C MET A 121 9.11 2.25 -11.00
N LYS A 122 10.23 2.57 -10.33
CA LYS A 122 11.56 2.60 -10.98
C LYS A 122 11.91 1.24 -11.57
N LYS A 123 11.83 0.19 -10.74
CA LYS A 123 12.16 -1.17 -11.21
C LYS A 123 11.26 -1.62 -12.35
N GLY A 124 9.95 -1.37 -12.27
CA GLY A 124 9.00 -1.72 -13.34
C GLY A 124 9.31 -1.00 -14.66
N LEU A 125 9.67 0.28 -14.61
CA LEU A 125 10.08 1.04 -15.79
C LEU A 125 11.41 0.53 -16.37
N GLU A 126 12.41 0.26 -15.51
CA GLU A 126 13.69 -0.29 -15.94
C GLU A 126 13.56 -1.69 -16.54
N ASP A 127 12.74 -2.57 -15.96
CA ASP A 127 12.43 -3.90 -16.49
C ASP A 127 11.71 -3.81 -17.86
N ALA A 128 10.92 -2.76 -18.08
CA ALA A 128 10.29 -2.45 -19.36
C ALA A 128 11.24 -1.79 -20.38
N GLY A 129 12.49 -1.55 -20.01
CA GLY A 129 13.53 -1.03 -20.90
C GLY A 129 13.63 0.49 -20.96
N PHE A 130 13.10 1.21 -19.97
CA PHE A 130 13.27 2.65 -19.81
C PHE A 130 14.46 2.98 -18.89
N GLU A 131 14.93 4.23 -18.96
CA GLU A 131 15.98 4.73 -18.07
C GLU A 131 15.38 5.77 -17.12
N VAL A 132 15.40 5.51 -15.81
CA VAL A 132 14.85 6.42 -14.81
C VAL A 132 15.94 7.36 -14.29
N ASN A 133 15.59 8.65 -14.16
CA ASN A 133 16.49 9.70 -13.66
C ASN A 133 17.03 9.33 -12.26
N PRO A 134 18.34 9.10 -12.14
CA PRO A 134 18.94 8.69 -10.86
C PRO A 134 18.97 9.82 -9.83
N GLY A 135 19.06 11.08 -10.26
CA GLY A 135 19.09 12.24 -9.37
C GLY A 135 17.77 12.45 -8.64
N LEU A 136 16.64 12.34 -9.34
CA LEU A 136 15.31 12.40 -8.71
C LEU A 136 15.09 11.22 -7.76
N TRP A 137 15.52 10.02 -8.14
CA TRP A 137 15.37 8.85 -7.28
C TRP A 137 16.15 9.01 -5.99
N GLN A 138 17.40 9.50 -6.07
CA GLN A 138 18.24 9.75 -4.90
C GLN A 138 17.66 10.86 -4.02
N PHE A 139 17.15 11.93 -4.63
CA PHE A 139 16.46 13.01 -3.93
C PHE A 139 15.31 12.48 -3.07
N TYR A 140 14.44 11.64 -3.62
CA TYR A 140 13.35 11.05 -2.87
C TYR A 140 13.83 10.10 -1.77
N GLU A 141 14.85 9.28 -2.05
CA GLU A 141 15.40 8.36 -1.06
C GLU A 141 15.90 9.09 0.18
N ASP A 142 16.66 10.17 -0.03
CA ASP A 142 17.25 10.95 1.06
C ASP A 142 16.17 11.72 1.85
N ASN A 143 15.28 12.41 1.16
CA ASN A 143 14.26 13.24 1.80
C ASN A 143 13.13 12.40 2.45
N TYR A 144 12.71 11.31 1.84
CA TYR A 144 11.70 10.44 2.41
C TYR A 144 12.15 9.84 3.73
N LYS A 145 13.39 9.36 3.78
CA LYS A 145 13.96 8.78 5.00
C LYS A 145 14.03 9.80 6.13
N GLU A 146 14.45 11.03 5.83
CA GLU A 146 14.53 12.10 6.82
C GLU A 146 13.13 12.45 7.38
N ARG A 147 12.13 12.60 6.52
CA ARG A 147 10.76 12.93 6.93
C ARG A 147 10.09 11.79 7.69
N SER A 148 10.21 10.57 7.23
CA SER A 148 9.62 9.41 7.91
C SER A 148 10.18 9.21 9.32
N ASP A 149 11.44 9.53 9.52
CA ASP A 149 12.08 9.48 10.85
C ASP A 149 11.63 10.60 11.78
N GLN A 150 11.30 11.79 11.25
CA GLN A 150 10.87 12.95 12.03
C GLN A 150 9.40 12.90 12.43
N GLU A 151 8.53 12.39 11.58
CA GLU A 151 7.06 12.47 11.73
C GLU A 151 6.42 11.19 12.25
N GLY A 152 7.23 10.21 12.66
CA GLY A 152 6.73 8.98 13.28
C GLY A 152 6.24 7.93 12.29
N GLY A 153 6.48 8.15 11.01
CA GLY A 153 6.22 7.19 9.93
C GLY A 153 4.79 6.65 9.87
N MET A 154 4.32 6.27 8.73
CA MET A 154 2.99 5.70 8.46
C MET A 154 2.71 4.34 9.16
N THR A 155 3.14 4.16 10.39
CA THR A 155 3.06 2.88 11.10
C THR A 155 2.05 2.83 12.24
N ASP A 156 1.28 3.90 12.43
CA ASP A 156 0.19 3.81 13.39
C ASP A 156 -0.91 2.88 12.86
N MET A 157 -1.04 1.72 13.51
CA MET A 157 -2.09 0.74 13.20
C MET A 157 -3.51 1.27 13.46
N SER A 158 -3.65 2.49 13.96
CA SER A 158 -4.94 3.14 14.29
C SER A 158 -5.53 3.97 13.17
N GLY A 159 -4.77 4.26 12.11
CA GLY A 159 -5.26 5.04 10.98
C GLY A 159 -4.20 5.28 9.91
N ALA A 160 -4.62 5.55 8.69
CA ALA A 160 -3.71 6.04 7.67
C ALA A 160 -3.24 7.46 8.05
N ASP A 161 -1.95 7.71 8.00
CA ASP A 161 -1.43 9.07 8.05
C ASP A 161 -1.84 9.79 6.76
N HIS A 162 -2.61 10.86 6.90
CA HIS A 162 -3.09 11.68 5.78
C HIS A 162 -2.11 12.80 5.41
N SER A 163 -0.90 12.81 5.96
CA SER A 163 0.12 13.77 5.56
C SER A 163 0.48 13.62 4.10
N ILE A 164 0.63 14.73 3.42
CA ILE A 164 1.17 14.79 2.07
C ILE A 164 2.67 14.95 2.19
N LEU A 165 3.41 13.90 1.91
CA LEU A 165 4.87 13.89 2.06
C LEU A 165 5.61 14.48 0.86
N GLU A 166 4.90 15.07 -0.11
CA GLU A 166 5.52 15.68 -1.29
C GLU A 166 6.42 16.85 -0.88
N GLN A 167 7.54 16.97 -1.55
CA GLN A 167 8.51 18.04 -1.34
C GLN A 167 8.07 19.32 -2.04
N SER A 168 8.40 20.47 -1.45
CA SER A 168 8.24 21.77 -2.09
C SER A 168 9.26 21.97 -3.22
N LEU A 169 8.98 22.83 -4.18
CA LEU A 169 9.96 23.15 -5.24
C LEU A 169 11.26 23.74 -4.67
N ASP A 170 11.20 24.47 -3.55
CA ASP A 170 12.39 24.99 -2.87
C ASP A 170 13.32 23.85 -2.38
N GLU A 171 12.75 22.71 -1.95
CA GLU A 171 13.53 21.54 -1.54
C GLU A 171 14.20 20.86 -2.73
N TYR A 172 13.52 20.77 -3.87
CA TYR A 172 14.14 20.28 -5.11
C TYR A 172 15.26 21.22 -5.59
N GLU A 173 15.06 22.55 -5.55
CA GLU A 173 16.08 23.52 -5.94
C GLU A 173 17.29 23.51 -5.00
N ALA A 174 17.09 23.22 -3.73
CA ALA A 174 18.15 23.14 -2.73
C ALA A 174 18.96 21.86 -2.80
N TYR A 175 18.45 20.80 -3.41
CA TYR A 175 19.13 19.51 -3.48
C TYR A 175 20.16 19.46 -4.60
N ASP A 176 21.43 19.26 -4.24
CA ASP A 176 22.54 19.11 -5.19
C ASP A 176 22.70 17.65 -5.61
N TYR A 177 22.70 17.43 -6.92
CA TYR A 177 23.05 16.15 -7.52
C TYR A 177 24.11 16.35 -8.59
N GLU A 178 25.30 15.78 -8.39
CA GLU A 178 26.45 15.89 -9.29
C GLU A 178 26.90 17.33 -9.60
N GLY A 179 26.66 18.28 -8.68
CA GLY A 179 27.13 19.67 -8.79
C GLY A 179 26.13 20.65 -9.42
N GLU A 180 24.90 20.22 -9.64
CA GLU A 180 23.76 21.08 -10.02
C GLU A 180 22.50 20.74 -9.23
N ASN A 181 21.54 21.64 -9.17
CA ASN A 181 20.28 21.31 -8.49
C ASN A 181 19.51 20.24 -9.27
N VAL A 182 18.73 19.41 -8.58
CA VAL A 182 18.07 18.24 -9.17
C VAL A 182 17.04 18.60 -10.25
N LEU A 183 16.45 19.80 -10.22
CA LEU A 183 15.55 20.27 -11.28
C LEU A 183 16.32 20.55 -12.57
N THR A 184 17.42 21.30 -12.48
CA THR A 184 18.31 21.56 -13.63
C THR A 184 18.88 20.25 -14.19
N TYR A 185 19.30 19.33 -13.32
CA TYR A 185 19.74 18.01 -13.74
C TYR A 185 18.63 17.27 -14.51
N SER A 186 17.39 17.34 -14.00
CA SER A 186 16.24 16.68 -14.63
C SER A 186 15.90 17.26 -16.00
N GLU A 187 15.97 18.58 -16.17
CA GLU A 187 15.78 19.26 -17.45
C GLU A 187 16.81 18.80 -18.49
N ASN A 188 18.06 18.60 -18.06
CA ASN A 188 19.13 18.10 -18.92
C ASN A 188 19.07 16.59 -19.17
N TYR A 189 18.41 15.82 -18.30
CA TYR A 189 18.36 14.37 -18.36
C TYR A 189 17.39 13.86 -19.41
N SER A 190 16.16 14.41 -19.47
CA SER A 190 15.09 13.94 -20.34
C SER A 190 14.03 15.00 -20.61
N ASP A 191 13.46 14.95 -21.83
CA ASP A 191 12.27 15.71 -22.21
C ASP A 191 10.95 15.03 -21.78
N VAL A 192 11.02 13.87 -21.12
CA VAL A 192 9.85 13.10 -20.66
C VAL A 192 9.76 13.14 -19.15
N ALA A 193 8.62 13.56 -18.63
CA ALA A 193 8.31 13.51 -17.21
C ALA A 193 7.07 12.66 -16.95
N MET A 194 7.12 11.87 -15.89
CA MET A 194 6.00 11.14 -15.30
C MET A 194 5.82 11.63 -13.87
N VAL A 195 4.63 12.11 -13.53
CA VAL A 195 4.29 12.53 -12.15
C VAL A 195 3.34 11.51 -11.55
N VAL A 196 3.72 10.96 -10.40
CA VAL A 196 2.93 9.97 -9.67
C VAL A 196 2.39 10.58 -8.39
N ILE A 197 1.06 10.62 -8.27
CA ILE A 197 0.37 11.11 -7.08
C ILE A 197 -0.36 9.93 -6.45
N GLY A 198 -0.18 9.73 -5.17
CA GLY A 198 -0.79 8.65 -4.39
C GLY A 198 -1.50 9.17 -3.15
N ARG A 199 -2.47 8.40 -2.67
CA ARG A 199 -3.17 8.64 -1.41
C ARG A 199 -3.20 7.35 -0.60
N ALA A 200 -2.73 7.43 0.64
CA ALA A 200 -2.85 6.32 1.58
C ALA A 200 -4.30 6.23 2.09
N GLY A 201 -4.73 5.01 2.37
CA GLY A 201 -6.02 4.75 2.98
C GLY A 201 -5.97 3.44 3.77
N GLY A 202 -6.93 3.24 4.67
CA GLY A 202 -6.96 2.04 5.50
C GLY A 202 -8.32 1.79 6.13
N GLU A 203 -8.49 0.56 6.63
CA GLU A 203 -9.70 0.18 7.33
C GLU A 203 -9.87 0.98 8.63
N GLY A 204 -11.06 1.55 8.84
CA GLY A 204 -11.35 2.40 10.00
C GLY A 204 -10.73 3.79 9.94
N SER A 205 -10.14 4.17 8.80
CA SER A 205 -9.54 5.48 8.57
C SER A 205 -10.11 6.08 7.30
N ASP A 206 -11.20 6.83 7.45
CA ASP A 206 -11.81 7.57 6.34
C ASP A 206 -10.91 8.72 5.90
N ALA A 207 -10.97 9.05 4.60
CA ALA A 207 -10.28 10.22 4.07
C ALA A 207 -10.75 11.48 4.80
N THR A 208 -9.81 12.25 5.37
CA THR A 208 -10.17 13.47 6.09
C THR A 208 -10.80 14.50 5.16
N MET A 209 -11.81 15.19 5.65
CA MET A 209 -12.53 16.25 4.92
C MET A 209 -11.83 17.61 5.04
N GLU A 210 -10.83 17.73 5.91
CA GLU A 210 -10.11 18.96 6.19
C GLU A 210 -8.63 18.63 6.41
N MET A 211 -7.76 19.25 5.65
CA MET A 211 -6.30 19.01 5.69
C MET A 211 -5.56 20.00 6.60
N ASP A 212 -6.28 20.84 7.37
CA ASP A 212 -5.66 21.72 8.34
C ASP A 212 -4.87 20.94 9.41
N GLY A 213 -3.61 21.28 9.59
CA GLY A 213 -2.72 20.63 10.55
C GLY A 213 -2.01 19.35 10.05
N TYR A 214 -2.30 18.88 8.87
CA TYR A 214 -1.52 17.79 8.25
C TYR A 214 -0.34 18.34 7.46
N VAL A 215 0.78 17.62 7.47
CA VAL A 215 1.97 18.01 6.74
C VAL A 215 1.71 18.02 5.24
N GLY A 216 2.05 19.13 4.58
CA GLY A 216 1.77 19.35 3.16
C GLY A 216 0.29 19.53 2.82
N GLY A 217 -0.59 19.53 3.82
CA GLY A 217 -2.02 19.76 3.65
C GLY A 217 -2.39 21.23 3.68
N ASP A 218 -3.36 21.62 2.87
CA ASP A 218 -3.90 22.97 2.82
C ASP A 218 -5.19 23.09 3.63
N ALA A 219 -5.30 24.13 4.45
CA ALA A 219 -6.55 24.42 5.15
C ALA A 219 -7.70 24.62 4.16
N GLY A 220 -8.85 24.03 4.46
CA GLY A 220 -10.05 24.09 3.63
C GLY A 220 -10.06 23.17 2.43
N LYS A 221 -9.04 22.32 2.25
CA LYS A 221 -9.02 21.26 1.23
C LYS A 221 -9.29 19.89 1.82
N HIS A 222 -9.88 19.05 1.01
CA HIS A 222 -10.11 17.63 1.28
C HIS A 222 -8.85 16.80 0.97
N TYR A 223 -8.64 15.68 1.65
CA TYR A 223 -7.49 14.79 1.44
C TYR A 223 -7.34 14.31 -0.01
N LEU A 224 -8.44 14.09 -0.73
CA LEU A 224 -8.42 13.64 -2.13
C LEU A 224 -8.20 14.78 -3.13
N GLU A 225 -8.20 16.03 -2.70
CA GLU A 225 -7.86 17.16 -3.55
C GLU A 225 -6.34 17.31 -3.70
N LEU A 226 -5.89 17.88 -4.81
CA LEU A 226 -4.50 18.25 -4.97
C LEU A 226 -4.15 19.38 -3.99
N GLN A 227 -3.16 19.15 -3.16
CA GLN A 227 -2.64 20.14 -2.26
C GLN A 227 -1.71 21.11 -3.01
N SER A 228 -1.42 22.30 -2.45
CA SER A 228 -0.62 23.32 -3.15
C SER A 228 0.74 22.81 -3.59
N VAL A 229 1.44 22.06 -2.73
CA VAL A 229 2.75 21.49 -3.06
C VAL A 229 2.71 20.55 -4.29
N GLU A 230 1.63 19.78 -4.44
CA GLU A 230 1.43 18.92 -5.61
C GLU A 230 1.06 19.73 -6.87
N GLN A 231 0.23 20.78 -6.70
CA GLN A 231 -0.13 21.67 -7.78
C GLN A 231 1.08 22.48 -8.31
N GLU A 232 1.96 22.91 -7.41
CA GLU A 232 3.22 23.58 -7.76
C GLU A 232 4.13 22.66 -8.56
N LEU A 233 4.31 21.41 -8.12
CA LEU A 233 5.08 20.40 -8.86
C LEU A 233 4.50 20.16 -10.26
N LEU A 234 3.19 19.96 -10.37
CA LEU A 234 2.52 19.79 -11.67
C LEU A 234 2.68 21.00 -12.56
N SER A 235 2.58 22.20 -12.01
CA SER A 235 2.74 23.46 -12.76
C SER A 235 4.17 23.64 -13.26
N TYR A 236 5.16 23.28 -12.44
CA TYR A 236 6.55 23.25 -12.84
C TYR A 236 6.78 22.29 -14.02
N VAL A 237 6.35 21.05 -13.88
CA VAL A 237 6.49 20.03 -14.94
C VAL A 237 5.80 20.48 -16.23
N GLU A 238 4.65 21.14 -16.15
CA GLU A 238 3.96 21.71 -17.31
C GLU A 238 4.75 22.86 -17.96
N ALA A 239 5.34 23.73 -17.15
CA ALA A 239 6.09 24.91 -17.64
C ALA A 239 7.39 24.55 -18.36
N VAL A 240 8.06 23.47 -17.94
CA VAL A 240 9.33 23.00 -18.54
C VAL A 240 9.13 22.28 -19.88
N SER A 241 7.89 22.16 -20.36
CA SER A 241 7.57 21.55 -21.67
C SER A 241 7.95 20.07 -21.79
N TYR A 242 7.93 19.34 -20.69
CA TYR A 242 8.04 17.89 -20.74
C TYR A 242 6.89 17.26 -21.52
N THR A 243 7.12 16.13 -22.14
CA THR A 243 6.05 15.28 -22.66
C THR A 243 5.30 14.69 -21.47
N HIS A 244 4.07 15.19 -21.23
CA HIS A 244 3.34 14.90 -19.99
C HIS A 244 2.72 13.53 -20.00
N LEU A 245 3.09 12.70 -19.00
CA LEU A 245 2.42 11.47 -18.62
C LEU A 245 1.76 11.68 -17.24
N ARG A 246 0.43 11.79 -17.22
CA ARG A 246 -0.34 11.89 -15.96
C ARG A 246 -0.91 10.54 -15.63
N ALA A 247 -0.51 9.98 -14.50
CA ALA A 247 -1.02 8.70 -13.99
C ALA A 247 -2.30 8.83 -13.15
N HIS A 248 -2.76 10.04 -12.80
CA HIS A 248 -3.98 10.24 -12.01
C HIS A 248 -4.71 11.53 -12.44
N GLU A 249 -6.00 11.41 -12.72
CA GLU A 249 -6.85 12.59 -12.89
C GLU A 249 -7.64 12.88 -11.62
N THR A 250 -7.60 14.13 -11.19
CA THR A 250 -8.57 14.66 -10.25
C THR A 250 -9.84 15.06 -10.99
N ARG A 251 -10.98 14.84 -10.37
CA ARG A 251 -12.36 14.93 -10.90
C ARG A 251 -12.82 16.33 -11.35
N HIS A 252 -11.93 17.30 -11.52
CA HIS A 252 -12.29 18.70 -11.79
C HIS A 252 -12.33 19.13 -13.26
N ASP A 253 -11.98 18.25 -14.20
CA ASP A 253 -11.95 18.56 -15.64
C ASP A 253 -13.07 17.85 -16.45
N LEU A 254 -14.21 17.55 -15.80
CA LEU A 254 -15.44 17.09 -16.46
C LEU A 254 -16.49 18.19 -16.51
#